data_1ffa4bd7f32d2b93cfd15089dd44aac1
#
_entry.id   1ffa4bd7f32d2b93cfd15089dd44aac1
#
_cell.length_a   1.000
_cell.length_b   1.000
_cell.length_c   1.000
_cell.angle_alpha   90.00
_cell.angle_beta   90.00
_cell.angle_gamma   90.00
#
_symmetry.space_group_name_H-M   'P 1'
#
loop_
_entity.id
_entity.type
_entity.pdbx_description
1 polymer ?
#
loop_
_entity_poly.entity_id
_entity_poly.type
_entity_poly.pdbx_seq_one_letter_code
_entity_poly.pdbx_strand_id
1 'polypeptide(L)'
;MSSDSVTEVPPPVSEMSADAERSAADAPRARRLPRLGERVRTVLAVVVVVAVFAAAVWFGVGWVRAAFFTDGPRAAARDAALDGARQAALNITSMKMSDVDGSLALARSSMTGTLLDTADKNKDQMKQRAVAAGVDVTSKVIGASVTELNSERDHASTLIVLEVDSAGPGKPADKLRFTWSIDMAKAGGVWKAEQVQSVGDPVPLDGQGQLAPPPPAPAPPAPAPQPGS
;
A
#
# COMPACT_ATOMS: atom_id res chain seq x y z
N MET A 1 64.21 32.34 16.51
CA MET A 1 65.39 32.06 17.36
C MET A 1 65.54 30.58 17.41
N SER A 2 66.55 30.16 16.70
CA SER A 2 67.54 29.09 16.89
C SER A 2 66.96 27.70 16.81
N SER A 3 67.03 27.01 15.67
CA SER A 3 68.20 26.34 15.05
C SER A 3 68.92 25.40 16.03
N ASP A 4 68.77 24.12 15.83
CA ASP A 4 69.87 23.21 15.89
C ASP A 4 69.67 21.99 14.98
N SER A 5 70.55 21.95 13.96
CA SER A 5 70.67 20.85 13.01
C SER A 5 71.62 19.83 13.62
N VAL A 6 71.26 18.59 13.78
CA VAL A 6 72.16 17.48 14.03
C VAL A 6 72.34 16.68 12.75
N THR A 7 73.49 16.81 12.18
CA THR A 7 74.03 16.05 11.05
C THR A 7 74.41 14.66 11.54
N GLU A 8 73.72 13.61 11.14
CA GLU A 8 74.10 12.22 11.38
C GLU A 8 74.80 11.65 10.15
N VAL A 9 76.06 11.24 10.36
CA VAL A 9 76.98 10.66 9.38
C VAL A 9 76.57 9.21 9.09
N PRO A 10 76.50 8.77 7.84
CA PRO A 10 76.15 7.37 7.51
C PRO A 10 77.35 6.42 7.75
N PRO A 11 77.13 5.21 8.26
CA PRO A 11 78.16 4.20 8.44
C PRO A 11 78.64 3.60 7.11
N PRO A 12 79.85 3.00 7.07
CA PRO A 12 80.51 2.55 5.83
C PRO A 12 79.85 1.28 5.22
N VAL A 13 79.74 1.32 3.89
CA VAL A 13 79.06 0.35 2.97
C VAL A 13 79.64 -1.07 2.91
N SER A 14 80.44 -1.51 3.86
CA SER A 14 81.14 -2.81 3.71
C SER A 14 80.53 -3.99 4.45
N GLU A 15 79.50 -3.81 5.27
CA GLU A 15 78.87 -4.93 6.01
C GLU A 15 77.47 -5.38 5.46
N MET A 16 76.99 -4.69 4.45
CA MET A 16 75.64 -4.97 3.93
C MET A 16 75.54 -6.03 2.82
N SER A 17 76.70 -6.58 2.41
CA SER A 17 76.71 -7.61 1.35
C SER A 17 76.66 -9.06 1.85
N ALA A 18 76.94 -9.31 3.12
CA ALA A 18 76.98 -10.67 3.66
C ALA A 18 75.61 -11.19 4.20
N ASP A 19 74.70 -10.29 4.60
CA ASP A 19 73.41 -10.70 5.10
C ASP A 19 72.30 -10.82 4.01
N ALA A 20 72.55 -10.24 2.84
CA ALA A 20 71.60 -10.35 1.72
C ALA A 20 71.63 -11.72 1.04
N GLU A 21 72.73 -12.46 1.09
CA GLU A 21 72.86 -13.80 0.49
C GLU A 21 72.29 -14.92 1.37
N ARG A 22 72.16 -14.73 2.68
CA ARG A 22 71.57 -15.75 3.57
C ARG A 22 70.09 -15.68 3.68
N SER A 23 69.46 -14.56 3.35
CA SER A 23 68.01 -14.41 3.39
C SER A 23 67.27 -14.88 2.13
N ALA A 24 68.00 -15.17 1.06
CA ALA A 24 67.45 -15.64 -0.20
C ALA A 24 67.26 -17.18 -0.27
N ALA A 25 67.68 -17.93 0.75
CA ALA A 25 67.63 -19.40 0.72
C ALA A 25 66.40 -20.02 1.39
N ASP A 26 65.57 -19.21 2.09
CA ASP A 26 64.42 -19.74 2.84
C ASP A 26 63.10 -19.06 2.47
N ALA A 27 62.93 -18.77 1.18
CA ALA A 27 61.59 -18.42 0.66
C ALA A 27 60.75 -19.74 0.61
N PRO A 28 59.54 -19.73 1.27
CA PRO A 28 58.70 -20.89 1.25
C PRO A 28 58.35 -21.19 -0.20
N ARG A 29 58.76 -22.38 -0.67
CA ARG A 29 58.40 -22.92 -1.98
C ARG A 29 56.88 -22.88 -2.11
N ALA A 30 56.35 -21.87 -2.81
CA ALA A 30 54.96 -21.82 -3.20
C ALA A 30 54.58 -23.17 -3.78
N ARG A 31 53.72 -23.90 -3.08
CA ARG A 31 53.12 -25.15 -3.57
C ARG A 31 52.52 -24.86 -4.92
N ARG A 32 53.22 -25.20 -5.99
CA ARG A 32 52.65 -25.17 -7.33
C ARG A 32 51.49 -26.15 -7.33
N LEU A 33 50.25 -25.62 -7.28
CA LEU A 33 49.07 -26.39 -7.52
C LEU A 33 49.26 -27.19 -8.83
N PRO A 34 48.91 -28.47 -8.85
CA PRO A 34 49.10 -29.28 -10.05
C PRO A 34 48.39 -28.59 -11.21
N ARG A 35 49.11 -28.32 -12.29
CA ARG A 35 48.56 -27.80 -13.53
C ARG A 35 47.56 -28.84 -14.01
N LEU A 36 46.24 -28.63 -13.73
CA LEU A 36 45.19 -29.44 -14.34
C LEU A 36 45.45 -29.40 -15.86
N GLY A 37 45.55 -30.58 -16.48
CA GLY A 37 45.77 -30.65 -17.91
C GLY A 37 44.71 -29.86 -18.67
N GLU A 38 45.08 -29.27 -19.77
CA GLU A 38 44.22 -28.37 -20.58
C GLU A 38 42.84 -28.96 -20.82
N ARG A 39 42.74 -30.27 -21.04
CA ARG A 39 41.47 -30.99 -21.18
C ARG A 39 40.59 -30.96 -19.95
N VAL A 40 41.13 -31.03 -18.74
CA VAL A 40 40.37 -30.97 -17.49
C VAL A 40 39.85 -29.56 -17.25
N ARG A 41 40.63 -28.54 -17.60
CA ARG A 41 40.17 -27.14 -17.54
C ARG A 41 39.02 -26.86 -18.50
N THR A 42 39.11 -27.39 -19.73
CA THR A 42 38.05 -27.24 -20.73
C THR A 42 36.77 -27.94 -20.29
N VAL A 43 36.87 -29.17 -19.78
CA VAL A 43 35.71 -29.91 -19.26
C VAL A 43 35.08 -29.19 -18.07
N LEU A 44 35.89 -28.71 -17.13
CA LEU A 44 35.38 -27.95 -16.00
C LEU A 44 34.66 -26.63 -16.42
N ALA A 45 35.23 -25.91 -17.39
CA ALA A 45 34.62 -24.72 -17.96
C ALA A 45 33.26 -25.00 -18.62
N VAL A 46 33.18 -26.10 -19.40
CA VAL A 46 31.93 -26.53 -20.04
C VAL A 46 30.88 -26.91 -18.99
N VAL A 47 31.27 -27.67 -17.95
CA VAL A 47 30.34 -28.03 -16.86
C VAL A 47 29.82 -26.80 -16.14
N VAL A 48 30.67 -25.81 -15.84
CA VAL A 48 30.26 -24.55 -15.21
C VAL A 48 29.28 -23.78 -16.12
N VAL A 49 29.58 -23.67 -17.42
CA VAL A 49 28.69 -22.99 -18.38
C VAL A 49 27.33 -23.68 -18.45
N VAL A 50 27.30 -25.01 -18.53
CA VAL A 50 26.05 -25.80 -18.53
C VAL A 50 25.26 -25.59 -17.22
N ALA A 51 25.95 -25.62 -16.07
CA ALA A 51 25.32 -25.42 -14.78
C ALA A 51 24.72 -23.98 -14.64
N VAL A 52 25.46 -22.96 -15.10
CA VAL A 52 24.97 -21.58 -15.13
C VAL A 52 23.76 -21.42 -16.07
N PHE A 53 23.81 -22.04 -17.23
CA PHE A 53 22.71 -22.03 -18.19
C PHE A 53 21.47 -22.75 -17.65
N ALA A 54 21.63 -23.89 -17.02
CA ALA A 54 20.56 -24.65 -16.37
C ALA A 54 19.93 -23.84 -15.23
N ALA A 55 20.75 -23.18 -14.42
CA ALA A 55 20.28 -22.27 -13.36
C ALA A 55 19.51 -21.07 -13.93
N ALA A 56 20.02 -20.44 -14.99
CA ALA A 56 19.37 -19.31 -15.65
C ALA A 56 18.00 -19.70 -16.24
N VAL A 57 17.89 -20.86 -16.85
CA VAL A 57 16.62 -21.40 -17.36
C VAL A 57 15.66 -21.69 -16.20
N TRP A 58 16.13 -22.33 -15.13
CA TRP A 58 15.31 -22.64 -13.97
C TRP A 58 14.74 -21.40 -13.30
N PHE A 59 15.59 -20.42 -13.03
CA PHE A 59 15.16 -19.13 -12.45
C PHE A 59 14.30 -18.32 -13.43
N GLY A 60 14.64 -18.30 -14.72
CA GLY A 60 13.88 -17.62 -15.75
C GLY A 60 12.46 -18.17 -15.91
N VAL A 61 12.30 -19.49 -15.96
CA VAL A 61 10.98 -20.15 -16.02
C VAL A 61 10.19 -19.89 -14.74
N GLY A 62 10.84 -19.93 -13.56
CA GLY A 62 10.18 -19.60 -12.29
C GLY A 62 9.67 -18.16 -12.26
N TRP A 63 10.48 -17.21 -12.70
CA TRP A 63 10.10 -15.80 -12.77
C TRP A 63 8.96 -15.53 -13.77
N VAL A 64 9.02 -16.11 -14.97
CA VAL A 64 7.96 -16.02 -15.98
C VAL A 64 6.65 -16.61 -15.44
N ARG A 65 6.70 -17.78 -14.79
CA ARG A 65 5.48 -18.36 -14.18
C ARG A 65 4.89 -17.45 -13.11
N ALA A 66 5.72 -16.92 -12.21
CA ALA A 66 5.26 -16.01 -11.17
C ALA A 66 4.60 -14.76 -11.81
N ALA A 67 5.29 -14.09 -12.72
CA ALA A 67 4.80 -12.86 -13.36
C ALA A 67 3.49 -13.07 -14.15
N PHE A 68 3.37 -14.16 -14.91
CA PHE A 68 2.21 -14.37 -15.79
C PHE A 68 1.06 -15.14 -15.14
N PHE A 69 1.32 -16.03 -14.18
CA PHE A 69 0.27 -16.91 -13.63
C PHE A 69 -0.14 -16.54 -12.18
N THR A 70 0.70 -15.81 -11.46
CA THR A 70 0.42 -15.46 -10.06
C THR A 70 0.31 -13.96 -9.87
N ASP A 71 1.38 -13.20 -10.17
CA ASP A 71 1.47 -11.79 -9.84
C ASP A 71 0.64 -10.92 -10.79
N GLY A 72 0.69 -11.19 -12.09
CA GLY A 72 -0.07 -10.47 -13.10
C GLY A 72 -1.59 -10.56 -12.90
N PRO A 73 -2.19 -11.76 -12.81
CA PRO A 73 -3.61 -11.91 -12.55
C PRO A 73 -4.07 -11.38 -11.19
N ARG A 74 -3.19 -11.43 -10.16
CA ARG A 74 -3.50 -10.86 -8.84
C ARG A 74 -3.49 -9.33 -8.87
N ALA A 75 -2.53 -8.72 -9.55
CA ALA A 75 -2.48 -7.28 -9.77
C ALA A 75 -3.70 -6.80 -10.55
N ALA A 76 -4.04 -7.46 -11.67
CA ALA A 76 -5.21 -7.13 -12.46
C ALA A 76 -6.53 -7.26 -11.67
N ALA A 77 -6.68 -8.28 -10.83
CA ALA A 77 -7.84 -8.44 -9.97
C ALA A 77 -7.93 -7.34 -8.91
N ARG A 78 -6.79 -6.92 -8.34
CA ARG A 78 -6.69 -5.82 -7.40
C ARG A 78 -7.11 -4.48 -8.02
N ASP A 79 -6.60 -4.18 -9.22
CA ASP A 79 -6.93 -2.96 -9.95
C ASP A 79 -8.42 -2.94 -10.32
N ALA A 80 -8.96 -4.05 -10.82
CA ALA A 80 -10.37 -4.17 -11.16
C ALA A 80 -11.28 -4.05 -9.92
N ALA A 81 -10.90 -4.62 -8.77
CA ALA A 81 -11.63 -4.45 -7.52
C ALA A 81 -11.63 -3.00 -7.05
N LEU A 82 -10.49 -2.32 -7.18
CA LEU A 82 -10.35 -0.92 -6.81
C LEU A 82 -11.22 -0.01 -7.69
N ASP A 83 -11.24 -0.25 -8.99
CA ASP A 83 -12.07 0.53 -9.92
C ASP A 83 -13.55 0.24 -9.68
N GLY A 84 -13.91 -1.01 -9.43
CA GLY A 84 -15.27 -1.39 -9.02
C GLY A 84 -15.70 -0.69 -7.73
N ALA A 85 -14.82 -0.61 -6.73
CA ALA A 85 -15.12 0.05 -5.47
C ALA A 85 -15.28 1.58 -5.63
N ARG A 86 -14.44 2.22 -6.44
CA ARG A 86 -14.60 3.65 -6.78
C ARG A 86 -15.94 3.93 -7.42
N GLN A 87 -16.30 3.12 -8.43
CA GLN A 87 -17.57 3.25 -9.14
C GLN A 87 -18.76 2.98 -8.22
N ALA A 88 -18.70 1.93 -7.41
CA ALA A 88 -19.76 1.62 -6.44
C ALA A 88 -19.95 2.76 -5.43
N ALA A 89 -18.85 3.29 -4.88
CA ALA A 89 -18.89 4.41 -3.95
C ALA A 89 -19.59 5.64 -4.57
N LEU A 90 -19.22 6.01 -5.80
CA LEU A 90 -19.86 7.12 -6.52
C LEU A 90 -21.35 6.87 -6.78
N ASN A 91 -21.69 5.68 -7.24
CA ASN A 91 -23.08 5.33 -7.55
C ASN A 91 -23.98 5.27 -6.31
N ILE A 92 -23.43 4.82 -5.16
CA ILE A 92 -24.16 4.70 -3.90
C ILE A 92 -24.40 6.08 -3.26
N THR A 93 -23.50 7.01 -3.43
CA THR A 93 -23.56 8.33 -2.79
C THR A 93 -24.19 9.40 -3.65
N SER A 94 -24.11 9.30 -4.98
CA SER A 94 -24.65 10.35 -5.86
C SER A 94 -26.16 10.21 -6.05
N MET A 95 -26.88 11.36 -5.99
CA MET A 95 -28.33 11.43 -6.16
C MET A 95 -28.68 12.67 -6.99
N LYS A 96 -29.51 12.48 -8.01
CA LYS A 96 -30.07 13.57 -8.82
C LYS A 96 -31.57 13.72 -8.53
N MET A 97 -31.98 14.89 -8.12
CA MET A 97 -33.41 15.16 -7.87
C MET A 97 -34.25 15.12 -9.12
N SER A 98 -33.68 15.44 -10.27
CA SER A 98 -34.35 15.31 -11.57
C SER A 98 -34.60 13.83 -11.99
N ASP A 99 -33.89 12.87 -11.40
CA ASP A 99 -34.00 11.43 -11.69
C ASP A 99 -33.63 10.59 -10.46
N VAL A 100 -34.49 10.62 -9.46
CA VAL A 100 -34.31 9.85 -8.21
C VAL A 100 -34.34 8.34 -8.48
N ASP A 101 -35.27 7.91 -9.33
CA ASP A 101 -35.41 6.46 -9.64
C ASP A 101 -34.21 5.91 -10.39
N GLY A 102 -33.68 6.66 -11.36
CA GLY A 102 -32.45 6.29 -12.07
C GLY A 102 -31.23 6.28 -11.16
N SER A 103 -31.10 7.28 -10.26
CA SER A 103 -30.02 7.33 -9.27
C SER A 103 -30.06 6.13 -8.32
N LEU A 104 -31.22 5.75 -7.81
CA LEU A 104 -31.41 4.57 -6.96
C LEU A 104 -31.15 3.27 -7.73
N ALA A 105 -31.57 3.19 -9.00
CA ALA A 105 -31.31 2.04 -9.85
C ALA A 105 -29.81 1.87 -10.11
N LEU A 106 -29.09 2.97 -10.36
CA LEU A 106 -27.65 2.99 -10.56
C LEU A 106 -26.89 2.54 -9.28
N ALA A 107 -27.29 3.05 -8.11
CA ALA A 107 -26.75 2.62 -6.83
C ALA A 107 -26.90 1.10 -6.65
N ARG A 108 -28.11 0.58 -6.86
CA ARG A 108 -28.43 -0.86 -6.73
C ARG A 108 -27.66 -1.73 -7.73
N SER A 109 -27.43 -1.25 -8.94
CA SER A 109 -26.64 -1.98 -9.95
C SER A 109 -25.20 -2.22 -9.52
N SER A 110 -24.69 -1.40 -8.61
CA SER A 110 -23.34 -1.51 -8.04
C SER A 110 -23.28 -2.35 -6.76
N MET A 111 -24.42 -2.89 -6.30
CA MET A 111 -24.52 -3.69 -5.08
C MET A 111 -24.71 -5.18 -5.41
N THR A 112 -24.40 -6.03 -4.44
CA THR A 112 -24.66 -7.48 -4.50
C THR A 112 -24.94 -8.02 -3.09
N GLY A 113 -25.34 -9.28 -2.97
CA GLY A 113 -25.54 -9.95 -1.69
C GLY A 113 -26.52 -9.23 -0.76
N THR A 114 -26.21 -9.23 0.52
CA THR A 114 -27.08 -8.66 1.58
C THR A 114 -27.28 -7.16 1.44
N LEU A 115 -26.31 -6.44 0.88
CA LEU A 115 -26.44 -5.00 0.63
C LEU A 115 -27.52 -4.72 -0.41
N LEU A 116 -27.54 -5.48 -1.51
CA LEU A 116 -28.56 -5.37 -2.55
C LEU A 116 -29.94 -5.75 -1.99
N ASP A 117 -30.05 -6.88 -1.27
CA ASP A 117 -31.29 -7.32 -0.66
C ASP A 117 -31.90 -6.27 0.28
N THR A 118 -31.04 -5.61 1.06
CA THR A 118 -31.46 -4.55 1.97
C THR A 118 -31.90 -3.30 1.21
N ALA A 119 -31.17 -2.92 0.15
CA ALA A 119 -31.55 -1.80 -0.71
C ALA A 119 -32.90 -2.06 -1.42
N ASP A 120 -33.13 -3.27 -1.87
CA ASP A 120 -34.42 -3.67 -2.52
C ASP A 120 -35.58 -3.63 -1.55
N LYS A 121 -35.42 -4.15 -0.33
CA LYS A 121 -36.47 -4.12 0.70
C LYS A 121 -36.79 -2.68 1.14
N ASN A 122 -35.82 -1.78 1.14
CA ASN A 122 -36.03 -0.41 1.60
C ASN A 122 -36.18 0.60 0.46
N LYS A 123 -36.35 0.16 -0.78
CA LYS A 123 -36.38 1.02 -1.97
C LYS A 123 -37.35 2.21 -1.85
N ASP A 124 -38.58 1.97 -1.45
CA ASP A 124 -39.61 3.01 -1.37
C ASP A 124 -39.28 4.01 -0.25
N GLN A 125 -38.76 3.54 0.88
CA GLN A 125 -38.34 4.40 1.97
C GLN A 125 -37.13 5.26 1.57
N MET A 126 -36.17 4.69 0.84
CA MET A 126 -35.02 5.43 0.32
C MET A 126 -35.47 6.52 -0.66
N LYS A 127 -36.38 6.20 -1.57
CA LYS A 127 -36.98 7.16 -2.50
C LYS A 127 -37.69 8.31 -1.75
N GLN A 128 -38.52 8.00 -0.77
CA GLN A 128 -39.23 9.01 0.04
C GLN A 128 -38.23 9.93 0.77
N ARG A 129 -37.18 9.36 1.35
CA ARG A 129 -36.12 10.15 2.02
C ARG A 129 -35.39 11.06 1.05
N ALA A 130 -35.03 10.57 -0.15
CA ALA A 130 -34.34 11.36 -1.16
C ALA A 130 -35.21 12.53 -1.64
N VAL A 131 -36.50 12.29 -1.93
CA VAL A 131 -37.46 13.34 -2.31
C VAL A 131 -37.65 14.36 -1.19
N ALA A 132 -37.80 13.90 0.06
CA ALA A 132 -37.94 14.78 1.22
C ALA A 132 -36.66 15.61 1.49
N ALA A 133 -35.50 15.03 1.24
CA ALA A 133 -34.24 15.76 1.34
C ALA A 133 -34.17 16.91 0.32
N GLY A 134 -34.67 16.72 -0.90
CA GLY A 134 -34.78 17.78 -1.91
C GLY A 134 -33.44 18.40 -2.30
N VAL A 135 -32.36 17.62 -2.31
CA VAL A 135 -30.99 18.06 -2.64
C VAL A 135 -30.39 17.14 -3.69
N ASP A 136 -29.64 17.71 -4.62
CA ASP A 136 -28.71 16.94 -5.45
C ASP A 136 -27.48 16.61 -4.63
N VAL A 137 -27.01 15.38 -4.77
CA VAL A 137 -25.80 14.92 -4.10
C VAL A 137 -24.80 14.50 -5.17
N THR A 138 -23.62 15.13 -5.15
CA THR A 138 -22.52 14.84 -6.05
C THR A 138 -21.33 14.33 -5.22
N SER A 139 -20.69 13.27 -5.71
CA SER A 139 -19.57 12.67 -4.97
C SER A 139 -18.32 12.60 -5.82
N LYS A 140 -17.18 12.68 -5.14
CA LYS A 140 -15.86 12.56 -5.74
C LYS A 140 -14.98 11.66 -4.87
N VAL A 141 -14.36 10.64 -5.46
CA VAL A 141 -13.34 9.84 -4.76
C VAL A 141 -12.02 10.62 -4.74
N ILE A 142 -11.51 10.89 -3.54
CA ILE A 142 -10.23 11.58 -3.32
C ILE A 142 -9.11 10.64 -2.90
N GLY A 143 -9.44 9.44 -2.42
CA GLY A 143 -8.50 8.39 -2.08
C GLY A 143 -9.14 7.01 -2.17
N ALA A 144 -8.40 6.02 -2.62
CA ALA A 144 -8.86 4.65 -2.70
C ALA A 144 -7.70 3.66 -2.63
N SER A 145 -7.85 2.59 -1.85
CA SER A 145 -6.87 1.52 -1.75
C SER A 145 -7.56 0.17 -1.53
N VAL A 146 -6.96 -0.91 -2.04
CA VAL A 146 -7.34 -2.27 -1.68
C VAL A 146 -6.54 -2.67 -0.45
N THR A 147 -7.22 -3.00 0.63
CA THR A 147 -6.61 -3.44 1.89
C THR A 147 -6.41 -4.96 1.90
N GLU A 148 -7.33 -5.70 1.29
CA GLU A 148 -7.29 -7.14 1.21
C GLU A 148 -7.81 -7.64 -0.14
N LEU A 149 -7.24 -8.76 -0.63
CA LEU A 149 -7.71 -9.51 -1.80
C LEU A 149 -7.52 -11.00 -1.50
N ASN A 150 -8.59 -11.78 -1.57
CA ASN A 150 -8.53 -13.21 -1.33
C ASN A 150 -7.72 -13.97 -2.39
N SER A 151 -7.42 -15.25 -2.13
CA SER A 151 -6.64 -16.11 -3.04
C SER A 151 -7.38 -16.41 -4.34
N GLU A 152 -8.69 -16.53 -4.28
CA GLU A 152 -9.60 -16.82 -5.39
C GLU A 152 -9.78 -15.61 -6.32
N ARG A 153 -9.42 -14.40 -5.85
CA ARG A 153 -9.50 -13.12 -6.60
C ARG A 153 -10.95 -12.77 -6.99
N ASP A 154 -11.88 -13.06 -6.11
CA ASP A 154 -13.30 -12.78 -6.25
C ASP A 154 -13.89 -12.00 -5.07
N HIS A 155 -13.15 -11.82 -3.96
CA HIS A 155 -13.48 -10.93 -2.83
C HIS A 155 -12.32 -10.02 -2.51
N ALA A 156 -12.63 -8.76 -2.20
CA ALA A 156 -11.65 -7.75 -1.81
C ALA A 156 -12.25 -6.78 -0.80
N SER A 157 -11.44 -6.35 0.17
CA SER A 157 -11.78 -5.21 1.04
C SER A 157 -11.04 -3.96 0.55
N THR A 158 -11.73 -2.84 0.54
CA THR A 158 -11.21 -1.56 0.04
C THR A 158 -11.47 -0.45 1.03
N LEU A 159 -10.56 0.52 1.10
CA LEU A 159 -10.75 1.77 1.83
C LEU A 159 -10.95 2.90 0.81
N ILE A 160 -12.06 3.61 0.91
CA ILE A 160 -12.44 4.70 0.00
C ILE A 160 -12.63 5.98 0.81
N VAL A 161 -12.02 7.07 0.36
CA VAL A 161 -12.24 8.40 0.88
C VAL A 161 -12.98 9.23 -0.15
N LEU A 162 -14.12 9.79 0.25
CA LEU A 162 -15.06 10.51 -0.61
C LEU A 162 -15.21 11.96 -0.13
N GLU A 163 -15.30 12.89 -1.05
CA GLU A 163 -15.97 14.17 -0.84
C GLU A 163 -17.39 14.07 -1.40
N VAL A 164 -18.35 14.53 -0.62
CA VAL A 164 -19.76 14.54 -0.97
C VAL A 164 -20.28 15.96 -0.82
N ASP A 165 -20.73 16.53 -1.92
CA ASP A 165 -21.36 17.85 -1.98
C ASP A 165 -22.86 17.66 -2.11
N SER A 166 -23.63 18.31 -1.25
CA SER A 166 -25.08 18.37 -1.33
C SER A 166 -25.55 19.79 -1.57
N ALA A 167 -26.44 19.99 -2.52
CA ALA A 167 -26.98 21.30 -2.83
C ALA A 167 -28.45 21.18 -3.24
N GLY A 168 -29.28 22.16 -2.85
CA GLY A 168 -30.70 22.19 -3.21
C GLY A 168 -31.32 23.57 -3.06
N PRO A 169 -32.47 23.81 -3.69
CA PRO A 169 -33.17 25.08 -3.59
C PRO A 169 -33.49 25.48 -2.13
N GLY A 170 -33.00 26.62 -1.73
CA GLY A 170 -33.27 27.14 -0.38
C GLY A 170 -32.52 26.43 0.76
N LYS A 171 -31.57 25.55 0.43
CA LYS A 171 -30.69 24.86 1.40
C LYS A 171 -29.26 25.33 1.22
N PRO A 172 -28.50 25.54 2.32
CA PRO A 172 -27.07 25.78 2.20
C PRO A 172 -26.40 24.56 1.55
N ALA A 173 -25.40 24.83 0.72
CA ALA A 173 -24.53 23.73 0.24
C ALA A 173 -23.77 23.16 1.46
N ASP A 174 -23.67 21.85 1.50
CA ASP A 174 -22.94 21.14 2.55
C ASP A 174 -21.90 20.22 1.88
N LYS A 175 -20.69 20.26 2.39
CA LYS A 175 -19.57 19.48 1.88
C LYS A 175 -18.98 18.63 3.00
N LEU A 176 -19.04 17.32 2.82
CA LEU A 176 -18.61 16.34 3.79
C LEU A 176 -17.54 15.42 3.20
N ARG A 177 -16.62 14.99 4.05
CA ARG A 177 -15.69 13.91 3.75
C ARG A 177 -16.10 12.65 4.49
N PHE A 178 -16.23 11.57 3.75
CA PHE A 178 -16.49 10.23 4.28
C PHE A 178 -15.28 9.34 4.08
N THR A 179 -15.06 8.44 5.02
CA THR A 179 -14.13 7.33 4.88
C THR A 179 -14.92 6.03 5.02
N TRP A 180 -14.90 5.22 3.98
CA TRP A 180 -15.65 3.96 3.94
C TRP A 180 -14.73 2.77 3.76
N SER A 181 -15.02 1.68 4.49
CA SER A 181 -14.58 0.33 4.15
C SER A 181 -15.68 -0.30 3.30
N ILE A 182 -15.31 -0.77 2.12
CA ILE A 182 -16.25 -1.44 1.20
C ILE A 182 -15.70 -2.83 0.93
N ASP A 183 -16.52 -3.85 1.27
CA ASP A 183 -16.25 -5.22 0.88
C ASP A 183 -16.87 -5.46 -0.50
N MET A 184 -16.03 -5.94 -1.41
CA MET A 184 -16.34 -6.14 -2.80
C MET A 184 -16.40 -7.63 -3.10
N ALA A 185 -17.44 -8.06 -3.83
CA ALA A 185 -17.54 -9.40 -4.37
C ALA A 185 -17.71 -9.37 -5.88
N LYS A 186 -17.16 -10.38 -6.57
CA LYS A 186 -17.24 -10.51 -8.02
C LYS A 186 -18.51 -11.27 -8.41
N ALA A 187 -19.52 -10.56 -8.87
CA ALA A 187 -20.79 -11.11 -9.29
C ALA A 187 -20.94 -11.05 -10.82
N GLY A 188 -21.05 -12.19 -11.48
CA GLY A 188 -21.14 -12.24 -12.95
C GLY A 188 -19.92 -11.67 -13.67
N GLY A 189 -18.74 -11.76 -13.07
CA GLY A 189 -17.50 -11.21 -13.63
C GLY A 189 -17.25 -9.73 -13.31
N VAL A 190 -18.19 -9.02 -12.68
CA VAL A 190 -18.12 -7.60 -12.32
C VAL A 190 -17.96 -7.46 -10.81
N TRP A 191 -17.08 -6.56 -10.38
CA TRP A 191 -16.91 -6.23 -8.97
C TRP A 191 -18.05 -5.34 -8.48
N LYS A 192 -18.72 -5.74 -7.41
CA LYS A 192 -19.85 -5.04 -6.80
C LYS A 192 -19.67 -4.96 -5.29
N ALA A 193 -20.25 -3.93 -4.68
CA ALA A 193 -20.24 -3.77 -3.22
C ALA A 193 -21.18 -4.79 -2.58
N GLU A 194 -20.68 -5.56 -1.63
CA GLU A 194 -21.43 -6.52 -0.81
C GLU A 194 -21.74 -5.95 0.57
N GLN A 195 -20.82 -5.13 1.09
CA GLN A 195 -20.96 -4.44 2.37
C GLN A 195 -20.29 -3.07 2.32
N VAL A 196 -20.88 -2.09 3.00
CA VAL A 196 -20.34 -0.73 3.17
C VAL A 196 -20.39 -0.36 4.64
N GLN A 197 -19.27 0.06 5.18
CA GLN A 197 -19.13 0.50 6.57
C GLN A 197 -18.45 1.87 6.62
N SER A 198 -18.97 2.77 7.46
CA SER A 198 -18.28 4.04 7.74
C SER A 198 -17.10 3.81 8.69
N VAL A 199 -15.95 4.37 8.34
CA VAL A 199 -14.75 4.37 9.19
C VAL A 199 -14.64 5.75 9.82
N GLY A 200 -15.33 5.91 10.96
CA GLY A 200 -15.44 7.19 11.66
C GLY A 200 -16.61 8.06 11.18
N ASP A 201 -16.76 9.22 11.81
CA ASP A 201 -17.80 10.17 11.52
C ASP A 201 -17.46 11.01 10.27
N PRO A 202 -18.46 11.48 9.51
CA PRO A 202 -18.25 12.41 8.40
C PRO A 202 -17.61 13.71 8.89
N VAL A 203 -16.63 14.22 8.14
CA VAL A 203 -15.91 15.44 8.47
C VAL A 203 -16.42 16.59 7.58
N PRO A 204 -17.01 17.68 8.15
CA PRO A 204 -17.38 18.86 7.40
C PRO A 204 -16.15 19.54 6.77
N LEU A 205 -16.27 19.98 5.51
CA LEU A 205 -15.19 20.65 4.77
C LEU A 205 -15.40 22.15 4.61
N ASP A 206 -16.60 22.66 4.87
CA ASP A 206 -16.99 24.07 4.65
C ASP A 206 -16.58 25.01 5.80
N GLY A 207 -15.62 24.64 6.62
CA GLY A 207 -15.14 25.47 7.73
C GLY A 207 -16.11 25.61 8.90
N GLN A 208 -17.32 25.07 8.80
CA GLN A 208 -18.29 25.02 9.92
C GLN A 208 -18.02 23.83 10.87
N GLY A 209 -17.10 22.97 10.51
CA GLY A 209 -16.56 21.92 11.37
C GLY A 209 -15.54 22.45 12.35
N GLN A 210 -15.85 23.52 13.03
CA GLN A 210 -15.12 23.88 14.24
C GLN A 210 -15.30 22.70 15.18
N LEU A 211 -14.23 22.01 15.48
CA LEU A 211 -14.22 21.01 16.54
C LEU A 211 -14.98 21.60 17.71
N ALA A 212 -16.13 21.03 18.04
CA ALA A 212 -16.83 21.44 19.25
C ALA A 212 -15.78 21.47 20.36
N PRO A 213 -15.66 22.56 21.12
CA PRO A 213 -14.69 22.58 22.21
C PRO A 213 -14.93 21.33 23.06
N PRO A 214 -13.87 20.65 23.49
CA PRO A 214 -14.01 19.44 24.30
C PRO A 214 -15.00 19.77 25.46
N PRO A 215 -15.91 18.83 25.78
CA PRO A 215 -16.84 19.06 26.87
C PRO A 215 -16.04 19.52 28.09
N PRO A 216 -16.54 20.55 28.84
CA PRO A 216 -15.82 21.07 29.99
C PRO A 216 -15.50 19.93 30.92
N ALA A 217 -14.22 19.84 31.32
CA ALA A 217 -13.76 18.80 32.24
C ALA A 217 -14.72 18.75 33.45
N PRO A 218 -15.07 17.53 33.94
CA PRO A 218 -15.91 17.41 35.13
C PRO A 218 -15.36 18.32 36.24
N ALA A 219 -16.21 19.15 36.81
CA ALA A 219 -15.80 20.00 37.92
C ALA A 219 -15.18 19.15 39.04
N PRO A 220 -14.09 19.61 39.65
CA PRO A 220 -13.49 18.90 40.78
C PRO A 220 -14.56 18.63 41.84
N PRO A 221 -14.58 17.45 42.48
CA PRO A 221 -15.54 17.20 43.55
C PRO A 221 -15.43 18.29 44.63
N ALA A 222 -16.57 18.77 45.04
CA ALA A 222 -16.66 19.78 46.11
C ALA A 222 -15.90 19.25 47.34
N PRO A 223 -15.15 20.12 48.05
CA PRO A 223 -14.48 19.73 49.28
C PRO A 223 -15.48 19.15 50.29
N ALA A 224 -15.15 18.00 50.86
CA ALA A 224 -15.96 17.37 51.90
C ALA A 224 -16.17 18.35 53.05
N PRO A 225 -17.39 18.44 53.65
CA PRO A 225 -17.65 19.31 54.79
C PRO A 225 -16.70 18.90 55.93
N GLN A 226 -15.95 19.87 56.45
CA GLN A 226 -15.10 19.67 57.62
C GLN A 226 -15.98 19.37 58.85
N PRO A 227 -15.67 18.39 59.69
CA PRO A 227 -16.39 18.20 60.94
C PRO A 227 -16.10 19.36 61.85
N GLY A 228 -17.18 20.04 62.27
CA GLY A 228 -17.12 21.18 63.18
C GLY A 228 -16.53 20.81 64.51
N SER A 229 -15.65 21.69 64.99
CA SER A 229 -15.12 21.68 66.39
C SER A 229 -16.19 22.16 67.38
#